data_4d4bb6483f06b9759af58c3cc2af7d38
#
_entry.id   4d4bb6483f06b9759af58c3cc2af7d38
#
_cell.length_a   1.000
_cell.length_b   1.000
_cell.length_c   1.000
_cell.angle_alpha   90.00
_cell.angle_beta   90.00
_cell.angle_gamma   90.00
#
_symmetry.space_group_name_H-M   'P 1'
#
loop_
_entity.id
_entity.type
_entity.pdbx_description
1 polymer ?
#
loop_
_entity_poly.entity_id
_entity_poly.type
_entity_poly.pdbx_seq_one_letter_code
_entity_poly.pdbx_strand_id
1 'polypeptide(L)'
;IKKTFEALAGAKHAVVHLYNSTSVAQREQVFRKPKNEIIDIAVEGAKLLKEYREKTPGDFKFEYSPESFTGTEPEFALEICNAVLDVWQPTPDDKVIINLPVTVEMSLPHVYASQVEYMCKNMVNRENVIVSLHPHNDRGCAVADSELGLLAGADRIEGTLFGNGERTGNVD
;
A
#
# COMPACT_ATOMS: atom_id res chain seq x y z
N ILE A 1 -9.67 -9.89 8.61
CA ILE A 1 -10.71 -8.97 8.11
C ILE A 1 -11.94 -9.00 9.02
N LYS A 2 -12.62 -10.15 9.22
CA LYS A 2 -13.79 -10.24 10.12
C LYS A 2 -13.52 -9.63 11.50
N LYS A 3 -12.43 -10.03 12.17
CA LYS A 3 -12.04 -9.50 13.48
C LYS A 3 -11.72 -8.01 13.48
N THR A 4 -11.21 -7.50 12.37
CA THR A 4 -10.95 -6.07 12.20
C THR A 4 -12.27 -5.29 12.24
N PHE A 5 -13.27 -5.71 11.46
CA PHE A 5 -14.57 -5.05 11.46
C PHE A 5 -15.35 -5.22 12.78
N GLU A 6 -15.22 -6.37 13.47
CA GLU A 6 -15.75 -6.54 14.82
C GLU A 6 -15.12 -5.53 15.81
N ALA A 7 -13.81 -5.27 15.69
CA ALA A 7 -13.11 -4.29 16.53
C ALA A 7 -13.46 -2.83 16.17
N LEU A 8 -13.88 -2.57 14.94
CA LEU A 8 -14.31 -1.25 14.47
C LEU A 8 -15.77 -0.92 14.82
N ALA A 9 -16.50 -1.82 15.48
CA ALA A 9 -17.89 -1.60 15.84
C ALA A 9 -18.05 -0.32 16.68
N GLY A 10 -18.85 0.63 16.17
CA GLY A 10 -19.08 1.93 16.78
C GLY A 10 -18.10 3.04 16.35
N ALA A 11 -17.06 2.72 15.59
CA ALA A 11 -16.22 3.74 14.96
C ALA A 11 -17.01 4.49 13.87
N LYS A 12 -16.97 5.82 13.89
CA LYS A 12 -17.64 6.63 12.86
C LYS A 12 -16.85 6.67 11.56
N HIS A 13 -15.54 6.74 11.65
CA HIS A 13 -14.61 6.81 10.53
C HIS A 13 -13.40 5.93 10.80
N ALA A 14 -12.96 5.16 9.80
CA ALA A 14 -11.71 4.43 9.88
C ALA A 14 -11.13 4.16 8.48
N VAL A 15 -9.83 3.95 8.41
CA VAL A 15 -9.16 3.37 7.26
C VAL A 15 -8.88 1.90 7.56
N VAL A 16 -9.36 1.02 6.72
CA VAL A 16 -9.10 -0.43 6.84
C VAL A 16 -8.00 -0.81 5.87
N HIS A 17 -6.86 -1.21 6.43
CA HIS A 17 -5.64 -1.50 5.69
C HIS A 17 -5.54 -2.99 5.36
N LEU A 18 -5.45 -3.29 4.08
CA LEU A 18 -5.15 -4.62 3.52
C LEU A 18 -3.72 -4.62 2.98
N TYR A 19 -2.96 -5.65 3.26
CA TYR A 19 -1.63 -5.83 2.68
C TYR A 19 -1.29 -7.31 2.51
N ASN A 20 -0.42 -7.58 1.57
CA ASN A 20 0.28 -8.85 1.44
C ASN A 20 1.63 -8.63 0.77
N SER A 21 2.62 -9.44 1.13
CA SER A 21 3.97 -9.32 0.58
C SER A 21 4.02 -9.71 -0.89
N THR A 22 4.69 -8.90 -1.69
CA THR A 22 4.74 -9.03 -3.16
C THR A 22 6.15 -9.21 -3.71
N SER A 23 7.20 -9.03 -2.89
CA SER A 23 8.59 -9.14 -3.33
C SER A 23 8.95 -10.53 -3.86
N VAL A 24 9.97 -10.58 -4.71
CA VAL A 24 10.53 -11.83 -5.25
C VAL A 24 10.86 -12.81 -4.12
N ALA A 25 11.59 -12.35 -3.10
CA ALA A 25 11.99 -13.19 -1.97
C ALA A 25 10.80 -13.78 -1.21
N GLN A 26 9.76 -12.98 -0.97
CA GLN A 26 8.56 -13.44 -0.26
C GLN A 26 7.77 -14.44 -1.10
N ARG A 27 7.61 -14.19 -2.38
CA ARG A 27 6.89 -15.10 -3.28
C ARG A 27 7.58 -16.47 -3.37
N GLU A 28 8.90 -16.48 -3.54
CA GLU A 28 9.67 -17.72 -3.78
C GLU A 28 9.96 -18.50 -2.50
N GLN A 29 10.31 -17.83 -1.41
CA GLN A 29 10.82 -18.48 -0.21
C GLN A 29 9.74 -18.68 0.86
N VAL A 30 8.79 -17.74 1.00
CA VAL A 30 7.77 -17.79 2.04
C VAL A 30 6.47 -18.38 1.51
N PHE A 31 5.85 -17.73 0.54
CA PHE A 31 4.58 -18.21 -0.02
C PHE A 31 4.77 -19.44 -0.93
N ARG A 32 5.87 -19.49 -1.64
CA ARG A 32 6.15 -20.49 -2.68
C ARG A 32 5.03 -20.54 -3.72
N LYS A 33 4.61 -19.35 -4.16
CA LYS A 33 3.49 -19.15 -5.05
C LYS A 33 3.88 -18.29 -6.24
N PRO A 34 3.31 -18.57 -7.43
CA PRO A 34 3.46 -17.72 -8.61
C PRO A 34 2.70 -16.39 -8.43
N LYS A 35 3.02 -15.43 -9.28
CA LYS A 35 2.45 -14.06 -9.23
C LYS A 35 0.91 -14.03 -9.21
N ASN A 36 0.28 -14.84 -10.07
CA ASN A 36 -1.19 -14.92 -10.15
C ASN A 36 -1.84 -15.34 -8.81
N GLU A 37 -1.27 -16.31 -8.10
CA GLU A 37 -1.80 -16.71 -6.79
C GLU A 37 -1.59 -15.64 -5.71
N ILE A 38 -0.53 -14.82 -5.83
CA ILE A 38 -0.32 -13.67 -4.93
C ILE A 38 -1.37 -12.58 -5.22
N ILE A 39 -1.71 -12.35 -6.50
CA ILE A 39 -2.80 -11.45 -6.88
C ILE A 39 -4.14 -11.96 -6.33
N ASP A 40 -4.41 -13.27 -6.43
CA ASP A 40 -5.64 -13.87 -5.92
C ASP A 40 -5.82 -13.62 -4.41
N ILE A 41 -4.73 -13.68 -3.62
CA ILE A 41 -4.75 -13.34 -2.19
C ILE A 41 -5.21 -11.90 -1.97
N ALA A 42 -4.65 -10.94 -2.71
CA ALA A 42 -5.02 -9.52 -2.60
C ALA A 42 -6.47 -9.28 -3.03
N VAL A 43 -6.89 -9.86 -4.15
CA VAL A 43 -8.24 -9.73 -4.71
C VAL A 43 -9.30 -10.32 -3.76
N GLU A 44 -9.06 -11.50 -3.20
CA GLU A 44 -9.97 -12.09 -2.21
C GLU A 44 -10.06 -11.25 -0.93
N GLY A 45 -8.92 -10.71 -0.46
CA GLY A 45 -8.90 -9.76 0.64
C GLY A 45 -9.72 -8.49 0.34
N ALA A 46 -9.55 -7.93 -0.86
CA ALA A 46 -10.27 -6.74 -1.31
C ALA A 46 -11.79 -6.96 -1.39
N LYS A 47 -12.24 -8.12 -1.90
CA LYS A 47 -13.66 -8.51 -1.93
C LYS A 47 -14.23 -8.62 -0.52
N LEU A 48 -13.50 -9.27 0.39
CA LEU A 48 -13.92 -9.40 1.79
C LEU A 48 -14.04 -8.04 2.49
N LEU A 49 -13.12 -7.11 2.25
CA LEU A 49 -13.23 -5.76 2.81
C LEU A 49 -14.52 -5.08 2.35
N LYS A 50 -14.82 -5.15 1.05
CA LYS A 50 -16.05 -4.58 0.47
C LYS A 50 -17.30 -5.18 1.09
N GLU A 51 -17.35 -6.52 1.22
CA GLU A 51 -18.45 -7.24 1.84
C GLU A 51 -18.68 -6.82 3.30
N TYR A 52 -17.61 -6.73 4.10
CA TYR A 52 -17.72 -6.34 5.51
C TYR A 52 -18.05 -4.87 5.69
N ARG A 53 -17.55 -3.97 4.82
CA ARG A 53 -17.95 -2.55 4.82
C ARG A 53 -19.46 -2.38 4.64
N GLU A 54 -20.07 -3.14 3.72
CA GLU A 54 -21.52 -3.09 3.47
C GLU A 54 -22.36 -3.56 4.67
N LYS A 55 -21.79 -4.41 5.52
CA LYS A 55 -22.47 -4.99 6.70
C LYS A 55 -22.20 -4.22 7.99
N THR A 56 -21.28 -3.26 7.99
CA THR A 56 -20.84 -2.57 9.20
C THR A 56 -21.17 -1.09 9.10
N PRO A 57 -21.97 -0.53 10.02
CA PRO A 57 -22.26 0.91 10.02
C PRO A 57 -21.01 1.74 10.29
N GLY A 58 -20.75 2.75 9.45
CA GLY A 58 -19.61 3.66 9.56
C GLY A 58 -19.14 4.14 8.18
N ASP A 59 -18.26 5.12 8.18
CA ASP A 59 -17.55 5.58 6.98
C ASP A 59 -16.16 4.96 6.98
N PHE A 60 -15.99 3.87 6.22
CA PHE A 60 -14.74 3.13 6.13
C PHE A 60 -14.09 3.34 4.77
N LYS A 61 -12.87 3.84 4.78
CA LYS A 61 -12.01 3.92 3.59
C LYS A 61 -11.07 2.73 3.53
N PHE A 62 -10.63 2.38 2.34
CA PHE A 62 -9.72 1.25 2.13
C PHE A 62 -8.33 1.73 1.78
N GLU A 63 -7.37 0.98 2.29
CA GLU A 63 -5.96 1.11 1.95
C GLU A 63 -5.41 -0.25 1.56
N TYR A 64 -4.60 -0.29 0.50
CA TYR A 64 -3.86 -1.48 0.10
C TYR A 64 -2.38 -1.19 -0.02
N SER A 65 -1.54 -2.08 0.53
CA SER A 65 -0.09 -2.06 0.35
C SER A 65 0.41 -3.34 -0.31
N PRO A 66 1.10 -3.26 -1.47
CA PRO A 66 1.97 -4.33 -1.92
C PRO A 66 3.23 -4.34 -1.04
N GLU A 67 3.16 -5.04 0.10
CA GLU A 67 4.25 -5.05 1.08
C GLU A 67 5.57 -5.50 0.45
N SER A 68 6.67 -4.94 0.94
CA SER A 68 8.01 -5.07 0.32
C SER A 68 8.05 -4.54 -1.12
N PHE A 69 7.36 -3.41 -1.36
CA PHE A 69 7.28 -2.77 -2.68
C PHE A 69 8.66 -2.53 -3.31
N THR A 70 9.65 -2.08 -2.53
CA THR A 70 11.02 -1.83 -3.01
C THR A 70 11.77 -3.09 -3.47
N GLY A 71 11.31 -4.27 -3.08
CA GLY A 71 11.80 -5.59 -3.52
C GLY A 71 10.90 -6.28 -4.53
N THR A 72 9.92 -5.57 -5.07
CA THR A 72 8.93 -6.05 -6.04
C THR A 72 9.22 -5.44 -7.40
N GLU A 73 9.05 -6.20 -8.47
CA GLU A 73 9.14 -5.65 -9.83
C GLU A 73 8.03 -4.59 -10.03
N PRO A 74 8.35 -3.38 -10.52
CA PRO A 74 7.35 -2.31 -10.66
C PRO A 74 6.12 -2.70 -11.48
N GLU A 75 6.30 -3.50 -12.51
CA GLU A 75 5.22 -4.01 -13.36
C GLU A 75 4.28 -4.93 -12.57
N PHE A 76 4.83 -5.77 -11.70
CA PHE A 76 4.02 -6.66 -10.86
C PHE A 76 3.32 -5.90 -9.74
N ALA A 77 3.99 -4.93 -9.13
CA ALA A 77 3.36 -4.04 -8.15
C ALA A 77 2.18 -3.28 -8.78
N LEU A 78 2.33 -2.80 -10.00
CA LEU A 78 1.26 -2.14 -10.75
C LEU A 78 0.10 -3.11 -11.05
N GLU A 79 0.40 -4.31 -11.51
CA GLU A 79 -0.59 -5.35 -11.84
C GLU A 79 -1.46 -5.69 -10.63
N ILE A 80 -0.85 -5.97 -9.47
CA ILE A 80 -1.60 -6.33 -8.26
C ILE A 80 -2.40 -5.14 -7.70
N CYS A 81 -1.85 -3.92 -7.73
CA CYS A 81 -2.59 -2.72 -7.33
C CYS A 81 -3.80 -2.49 -8.24
N ASN A 82 -3.65 -2.61 -9.55
CA ASN A 82 -4.75 -2.46 -10.50
C ASN A 82 -5.82 -3.55 -10.32
N ALA A 83 -5.42 -4.79 -9.98
CA ALA A 83 -6.38 -5.86 -9.67
C ALA A 83 -7.21 -5.57 -8.40
N VAL A 84 -6.62 -4.97 -7.38
CA VAL A 84 -7.32 -4.50 -6.17
C VAL A 84 -8.25 -3.33 -6.49
N LEU A 85 -7.79 -2.35 -7.30
CA LEU A 85 -8.59 -1.21 -7.73
C LEU A 85 -9.79 -1.63 -8.57
N ASP A 86 -9.65 -2.69 -9.37
CA ASP A 86 -10.75 -3.27 -10.15
C ASP A 86 -11.86 -3.84 -9.26
N VAL A 87 -11.52 -4.38 -8.09
CA VAL A 87 -12.51 -4.82 -7.09
C VAL A 87 -13.18 -3.62 -6.40
N TRP A 88 -12.40 -2.64 -5.99
CA TRP A 88 -12.91 -1.53 -5.17
C TRP A 88 -13.62 -0.45 -5.98
N GLN A 89 -13.25 -0.24 -7.26
CA GLN A 89 -13.85 0.73 -8.17
C GLN A 89 -13.94 2.14 -7.56
N PRO A 90 -12.80 2.78 -7.22
CA PRO A 90 -12.81 4.07 -6.54
C PRO A 90 -13.46 5.16 -7.40
N THR A 91 -14.10 6.12 -6.71
CA THR A 91 -14.77 7.28 -7.32
C THR A 91 -14.26 8.58 -6.69
N PRO A 92 -14.57 9.77 -7.26
CA PRO A 92 -14.20 11.05 -6.64
C PRO A 92 -14.69 11.20 -5.19
N ASP A 93 -15.87 10.65 -4.88
CA ASP A 93 -16.48 10.72 -3.55
C ASP A 93 -16.05 9.59 -2.61
N ASP A 94 -15.53 8.49 -3.16
CA ASP A 94 -15.06 7.32 -2.42
C ASP A 94 -13.65 6.91 -2.89
N LYS A 95 -12.68 7.77 -2.60
CA LYS A 95 -11.27 7.50 -2.91
C LYS A 95 -10.72 6.40 -2.03
N VAL A 96 -9.76 5.65 -2.56
CA VAL A 96 -8.99 4.62 -1.85
C VAL A 96 -7.53 5.03 -1.76
N ILE A 97 -6.80 4.36 -0.88
CA ILE A 97 -5.37 4.60 -0.69
C ILE A 97 -4.61 3.40 -1.26
N ILE A 98 -3.62 3.67 -2.09
CA ILE A 98 -2.56 2.71 -2.44
C ILE A 98 -1.29 3.20 -1.78
N ASN A 99 -0.78 2.42 -0.84
CA ASN A 99 0.42 2.74 -0.09
C ASN A 99 1.60 1.94 -0.64
N LEU A 100 2.69 2.63 -0.95
CA LEU A 100 3.91 2.08 -1.55
C LEU A 100 5.03 2.05 -0.49
N PRO A 101 5.14 0.98 0.33
CA PRO A 101 6.05 0.99 1.46
C PRO A 101 7.50 0.75 1.06
N VAL A 102 8.41 1.56 1.60
CA VAL A 102 9.82 1.22 1.69
C VAL A 102 9.99 0.29 2.89
N THR A 103 9.56 -0.95 2.75
CA THR A 103 9.63 -1.95 3.84
C THR A 103 11.07 -2.17 4.28
N VAL A 104 12.00 -2.13 3.32
CA VAL A 104 13.44 -2.03 3.54
C VAL A 104 14.02 -1.07 2.51
N GLU A 105 14.93 -0.18 2.91
CA GLU A 105 15.65 0.72 2.01
C GLU A 105 16.67 -0.07 1.16
N MET A 106 16.20 -0.71 0.09
CA MET A 106 17.01 -1.58 -0.78
C MET A 106 17.80 -0.82 -1.84
N SER A 107 17.44 0.42 -2.11
CA SER A 107 18.04 1.26 -3.17
C SER A 107 18.24 2.71 -2.71
N LEU A 108 18.78 3.54 -3.59
CA LEU A 108 18.90 4.98 -3.34
C LEU A 108 17.54 5.68 -3.50
N PRO A 109 17.30 6.81 -2.80
CA PRO A 109 16.00 7.50 -2.81
C PRO A 109 15.47 7.86 -4.19
N HIS A 110 16.32 8.24 -5.13
CA HIS A 110 15.88 8.56 -6.50
C HIS A 110 15.38 7.32 -7.28
N VAL A 111 15.87 6.12 -6.94
CA VAL A 111 15.37 4.86 -7.54
C VAL A 111 13.97 4.59 -7.03
N TYR A 112 13.74 4.73 -5.72
CA TYR A 112 12.40 4.63 -5.14
C TYR A 112 11.45 5.67 -5.74
N ALA A 113 11.88 6.94 -5.84
CA ALA A 113 11.09 7.98 -6.50
C ALA A 113 10.72 7.63 -7.95
N SER A 114 11.63 7.02 -8.71
CA SER A 114 11.32 6.55 -10.07
C SER A 114 10.29 5.42 -10.08
N GLN A 115 10.30 4.53 -9.09
CA GLN A 115 9.26 3.50 -8.92
C GLN A 115 7.90 4.13 -8.59
N VAL A 116 7.87 5.13 -7.70
CA VAL A 116 6.66 5.90 -7.37
C VAL A 116 6.11 6.62 -8.61
N GLU A 117 6.98 7.28 -9.37
CA GLU A 117 6.59 7.95 -10.63
C GLU A 117 5.97 6.97 -11.62
N TYR A 118 6.59 5.80 -11.78
CA TYR A 118 6.07 4.74 -12.63
C TYR A 118 4.66 4.31 -12.21
N MET A 119 4.44 4.09 -10.92
CA MET A 119 3.13 3.74 -10.38
C MET A 119 2.11 4.86 -10.62
N CYS A 120 2.47 6.10 -10.31
CA CYS A 120 1.58 7.25 -10.50
C CYS A 120 1.17 7.48 -11.96
N LYS A 121 2.07 7.20 -12.91
CA LYS A 121 1.80 7.38 -14.35
C LYS A 121 0.97 6.26 -14.97
N ASN A 122 1.02 5.04 -14.42
CA ASN A 122 0.44 3.86 -15.07
C ASN A 122 -0.75 3.24 -14.31
N MET A 123 -1.01 3.68 -13.08
CA MET A 123 -2.11 3.18 -12.26
C MET A 123 -3.46 3.58 -12.85
N VAL A 124 -4.40 2.64 -12.95
CA VAL A 124 -5.78 2.92 -13.40
C VAL A 124 -6.50 3.79 -12.38
N ASN A 125 -7.38 4.67 -12.86
CA ASN A 125 -8.19 5.57 -12.02
C ASN A 125 -7.34 6.41 -11.04
N ARG A 126 -6.12 6.82 -11.44
CA ARG A 126 -5.16 7.53 -10.57
C ARG A 126 -5.78 8.74 -9.86
N GLU A 127 -6.69 9.45 -10.49
CA GLU A 127 -7.38 10.62 -9.95
C GLU A 127 -8.29 10.32 -8.74
N ASN A 128 -8.70 9.05 -8.60
CA ASN A 128 -9.53 8.56 -7.49
C ASN A 128 -8.71 7.76 -6.45
N VAL A 129 -7.39 7.75 -6.60
CA VAL A 129 -6.46 7.04 -5.71
C VAL A 129 -5.58 8.05 -4.99
N ILE A 130 -5.45 7.90 -3.69
CA ILE A 130 -4.45 8.60 -2.87
C ILE A 130 -3.22 7.70 -2.82
N VAL A 131 -2.13 8.12 -3.44
CA VAL A 131 -0.85 7.39 -3.35
C VAL A 131 -0.13 7.82 -2.07
N SER A 132 0.03 6.89 -1.15
CA SER A 132 0.70 7.07 0.13
C SER A 132 2.07 6.42 0.11
N LEU A 133 3.02 6.97 0.85
CA LEU A 133 4.36 6.44 1.03
C LEU A 133 4.58 6.11 2.50
N HIS A 134 5.25 4.98 2.76
CA HIS A 134 5.54 4.52 4.12
C HIS A 134 7.04 4.13 4.22
N PRO A 135 7.95 5.11 4.33
CA PRO A 135 9.37 4.83 4.37
C PRO A 135 9.83 4.36 5.75
N HIS A 136 10.54 3.22 5.79
CA HIS A 136 11.44 2.87 6.88
C HIS A 136 12.79 3.56 6.69
N ASN A 137 13.63 3.55 7.73
CA ASN A 137 14.84 4.36 7.81
C ASN A 137 16.12 3.51 7.97
N ASP A 138 16.18 2.36 7.29
CA ASP A 138 17.27 1.38 7.45
C ASP A 138 18.65 1.95 7.08
N ARG A 139 18.68 2.89 6.14
CA ARG A 139 19.89 3.57 5.67
C ARG A 139 19.95 5.05 6.06
N GLY A 140 18.98 5.52 6.84
CA GLY A 140 18.87 6.93 7.21
C GLY A 140 18.37 7.85 6.09
N CYS A 141 17.69 7.30 5.08
CA CYS A 141 17.24 8.05 3.90
C CYS A 141 15.73 8.25 3.83
N ALA A 142 14.97 7.86 4.85
CA ALA A 142 13.50 7.90 4.82
C ALA A 142 12.91 9.28 4.51
N VAL A 143 13.54 10.37 4.98
CA VAL A 143 13.16 11.75 4.63
C VAL A 143 13.36 12.01 3.14
N ALA A 144 14.50 11.62 2.58
CA ALA A 144 14.79 11.79 1.16
C ALA A 144 13.84 10.92 0.28
N ASP A 145 13.52 9.70 0.70
CA ASP A 145 12.53 8.85 0.05
C ASP A 145 11.16 9.54 0.02
N SER A 146 10.76 10.16 1.14
CA SER A 146 9.50 10.90 1.26
C SER A 146 9.45 12.12 0.35
N GLU A 147 10.46 12.99 0.43
CA GLU A 147 10.52 14.24 -0.36
C GLU A 147 10.55 13.95 -1.86
N LEU A 148 11.43 13.05 -2.31
CA LEU A 148 11.53 12.68 -3.72
C LEU A 148 10.29 11.92 -4.20
N GLY A 149 9.68 11.09 -3.36
CA GLY A 149 8.44 10.39 -3.69
C GLY A 149 7.24 11.33 -3.87
N LEU A 150 7.14 12.39 -3.05
CA LEU A 150 6.14 13.46 -3.25
C LEU A 150 6.38 14.21 -4.57
N LEU A 151 7.63 14.55 -4.89
CA LEU A 151 7.98 15.16 -6.19
C LEU A 151 7.65 14.22 -7.35
N ALA A 152 7.71 12.91 -7.15
CA ALA A 152 7.37 11.89 -8.15
C ALA A 152 5.86 11.67 -8.33
N GLY A 153 5.01 12.35 -7.54
CA GLY A 153 3.56 12.34 -7.71
C GLY A 153 2.76 11.63 -6.64
N ALA A 154 3.35 11.26 -5.50
CA ALA A 154 2.61 10.78 -4.34
C ALA A 154 1.84 11.93 -3.67
N ASP A 155 0.77 11.56 -2.95
CA ASP A 155 -0.16 12.51 -2.34
C ASP A 155 0.01 12.61 -0.81
N ARG A 156 0.59 11.57 -0.17
CA ARG A 156 0.61 11.42 1.29
C ARG A 156 1.85 10.69 1.77
N ILE A 157 2.27 10.98 3.00
CA ILE A 157 3.31 10.26 3.73
C ILE A 157 2.71 9.64 4.99
N GLU A 158 3.14 8.45 5.34
CA GLU A 158 2.91 7.78 6.61
C GLU A 158 4.22 7.69 7.37
N GLY A 159 4.26 8.29 8.53
CA GLY A 159 5.43 8.27 9.41
C GLY A 159 5.03 8.00 10.85
N THR A 160 5.99 8.10 11.75
CA THR A 160 5.77 7.93 13.17
C THR A 160 6.40 9.06 13.96
N LEU A 161 5.76 9.48 15.03
CA LEU A 161 6.34 10.50 15.92
C LEU A 161 7.69 10.00 16.45
N PHE A 162 8.71 10.84 16.27
CA PHE A 162 10.10 10.54 16.67
C PHE A 162 10.74 9.37 15.92
N GLY A 163 10.22 9.00 14.75
CA GLY A 163 10.75 7.92 13.93
C GLY A 163 10.66 6.53 14.56
N ASN A 164 9.87 6.34 15.63
CA ASN A 164 9.74 5.04 16.28
C ASN A 164 9.11 4.00 15.35
N GLY A 165 9.71 2.82 15.27
CA GLY A 165 9.23 1.74 14.40
C GLY A 165 10.10 0.51 14.47
N GLU A 166 9.86 -0.42 13.58
CA GLU A 166 10.68 -1.62 13.46
C GLU A 166 12.11 -1.28 13.04
N ARG A 167 13.07 -2.05 13.53
CA ARG A 167 14.51 -1.93 13.25
C ARG A 167 15.05 -0.54 13.61
N THR A 168 15.44 0.25 12.60
CA THR A 168 15.93 1.63 12.77
C THR A 168 14.81 2.66 12.85
N GLY A 169 13.58 2.27 12.62
CA GLY A 169 12.39 3.12 12.64
C GLY A 169 11.84 3.50 11.27
N ASN A 170 10.95 4.47 11.29
CA ASN A 170 10.26 5.03 10.14
C ASN A 170 10.73 6.47 9.89
N VAL A 171 10.23 7.10 8.83
CA VAL A 171 10.29 8.56 8.68
C VAL A 171 9.57 9.24 9.85
N ASP A 172 10.18 10.30 10.39
CA ASP A 172 9.59 11.12 11.46
C ASP A 172 8.77 12.29 10.86
#